data_bd28aac0ff7871adea608be28d67b7b2
#
_entry.id   bd28aac0ff7871adea608be28d67b7b2
#
_cell.length_a   1.000
_cell.length_b   1.000
_cell.length_c   1.000
_cell.angle_alpha   90.00
_cell.angle_beta   90.00
_cell.angle_gamma   90.00
#
_symmetry.space_group_name_H-M   'P 1'
#
loop_
_entity.id
_entity.type
_entity.pdbx_description
1 polymer ?
#
loop_
_entity_poly.entity_id
_entity_poly.type
_entity_poly.pdbx_seq_one_letter_code
_entity_poly.pdbx_strand_id
1 'polypeptide(L)'
;MPVNSRPRPVTALPADVRGGAHVNLMGADTVTFVLHTPFKPYVSLVGDFNDWDARAHRMVTDGDGTWWITIPHPGPTRYGFYVAIDDQSHAWVGDPYTTEVRWEGDEARAYLPPPAAAFAWTDQGWRTPPLRDLVIYELCVRDFGGAWRRDRPHYGTFRDLMERLDYLVDLGVNAVELMPIQAFPGESSWGYNPVFYFAPAEVYGSPTDFKRLVDACHQRGLAVILDVAFNHAWGEHPYYRAYPPMFGEHGEWQADWNPYFHHTPSDVNMWGGVDWDHFTPITTRYFQDVVRSWLLDYHVDGFRFDWVCGVDYDSADPMRVGFNPYHGISALAWAARQAKPDCILCGEFWPLPSTNAAKTAASLVAATELDACWNGRFHHTMEQVLNQRWEWEKQDIFRAIGGYRDDGYRLASQVVNFTASHDEVRPEHEIKYYSWQNMQRPAGMGVPELALRKAKLGLVTLFAAPGVPMIYAGQEFGEDAPRTIDFCPINWDRLDRISHHRHFELVQRLIAARRRSPALRGDHILFAENDFARDHVVRWRRTDPGGDTALAAVNFGETVRQVVLEIPNAGDWHEIVSDHVQHLAEGPATFTLEPWQSVLLVSV
;
A
#
# COMPACT_ATOMS: atom_id res chain seq x y z
N MET A 1 -26.86 -54.00 -25.70
CA MET A 1 -25.44 -54.29 -25.48
C MET A 1 -24.87 -53.14 -24.68
N PRO A 2 -24.33 -53.32 -23.50
CA PRO A 2 -23.72 -52.20 -22.76
C PRO A 2 -22.37 -51.89 -23.37
N VAL A 3 -22.18 -50.66 -23.80
CA VAL A 3 -20.90 -50.13 -24.26
C VAL A 3 -20.00 -50.00 -23.03
N ASN A 4 -19.06 -50.92 -22.89
CA ASN A 4 -17.98 -50.88 -21.92
C ASN A 4 -17.01 -49.76 -22.30
N SER A 5 -17.28 -48.53 -21.92
CA SER A 5 -16.27 -47.45 -21.98
C SER A 5 -15.30 -47.65 -20.82
N ARG A 6 -14.14 -48.24 -21.10
CA ARG A 6 -13.01 -48.20 -20.17
C ARG A 6 -12.75 -46.73 -19.82
N PRO A 7 -12.65 -46.37 -18.53
CA PRO A 7 -12.25 -45.01 -18.17
C PRO A 7 -10.90 -44.71 -18.85
N ARG A 8 -10.81 -43.57 -19.58
CA ARG A 8 -9.52 -43.08 -20.09
C ARG A 8 -8.60 -42.87 -18.88
N PRO A 9 -7.32 -43.25 -19.00
CA PRO A 9 -6.37 -42.97 -17.92
C PRO A 9 -6.42 -41.47 -17.60
N VAL A 10 -6.68 -41.13 -16.35
CA VAL A 10 -6.62 -39.75 -15.86
C VAL A 10 -5.17 -39.32 -15.97
N THR A 11 -4.86 -38.42 -16.87
CA THR A 11 -3.53 -37.83 -16.99
C THR A 11 -3.31 -36.97 -15.76
N ALA A 12 -2.30 -37.28 -14.95
CA ALA A 12 -1.96 -36.50 -13.75
C ALA A 12 -1.56 -35.07 -14.15
N LEU A 13 -1.89 -34.10 -13.29
CA LEU A 13 -1.36 -32.75 -13.44
C LEU A 13 0.17 -32.74 -13.34
N PRO A 14 0.88 -31.83 -14.04
CA PRO A 14 2.26 -31.52 -13.73
C PRO A 14 2.40 -31.16 -12.24
N ALA A 15 3.58 -31.46 -11.67
CA ALA A 15 3.86 -31.07 -10.28
C ALA A 15 3.78 -29.55 -10.13
N ASP A 16 3.32 -29.08 -8.97
CA ASP A 16 3.29 -27.69 -8.55
C ASP A 16 2.45 -26.75 -9.42
N VAL A 17 1.46 -27.25 -10.14
CA VAL A 17 0.49 -26.39 -10.87
C VAL A 17 -0.33 -25.59 -9.85
N ARG A 18 -0.33 -24.28 -10.03
CA ARG A 18 -1.19 -23.37 -9.25
C ARG A 18 -2.67 -23.55 -9.64
N GLY A 19 -3.58 -23.06 -8.81
CA GLY A 19 -5.01 -22.95 -9.17
C GLY A 19 -5.23 -22.04 -10.39
N GLY A 20 -6.44 -22.08 -10.94
CA GLY A 20 -6.85 -21.22 -12.05
C GLY A 20 -7.02 -21.92 -13.39
N ALA A 21 -7.23 -21.14 -14.44
CA ALA A 21 -7.40 -21.60 -15.81
C ALA A 21 -6.07 -21.52 -16.57
N HIS A 22 -5.61 -22.66 -17.10
CA HIS A 22 -4.33 -22.80 -17.79
C HIS A 22 -4.52 -23.18 -19.26
N VAL A 23 -4.23 -22.26 -20.16
CA VAL A 23 -4.32 -22.51 -21.61
C VAL A 23 -3.17 -23.39 -22.05
N ASN A 24 -3.47 -24.43 -22.84
CA ASN A 24 -2.50 -25.40 -23.42
C ASN A 24 -1.65 -26.19 -22.39
N LEU A 25 -2.03 -26.25 -21.12
CA LEU A 25 -1.27 -26.99 -20.11
C LEU A 25 -1.24 -28.49 -20.37
N MET A 26 -2.37 -29.09 -20.70
CA MET A 26 -2.55 -30.53 -20.88
C MET A 26 -2.84 -30.94 -22.33
N GLY A 27 -2.65 -30.06 -23.29
CA GLY A 27 -2.86 -30.30 -24.72
C GLY A 27 -3.09 -29.02 -25.49
N ALA A 28 -2.77 -29.02 -26.79
CA ALA A 28 -3.02 -27.87 -27.65
C ALA A 28 -4.53 -27.60 -27.79
N ASP A 29 -4.89 -26.33 -27.89
CA ASP A 29 -6.28 -25.85 -28.00
C ASP A 29 -7.20 -26.30 -26.84
N THR A 30 -6.62 -26.48 -25.66
CA THR A 30 -7.35 -26.85 -24.45
C THR A 30 -7.16 -25.83 -23.33
N VAL A 31 -8.08 -25.84 -22.35
CA VAL A 31 -7.92 -25.15 -21.07
C VAL A 31 -8.05 -26.18 -19.96
N THR A 32 -7.09 -26.18 -19.06
CA THR A 32 -7.13 -26.97 -17.81
C THR A 32 -7.51 -26.05 -16.66
N PHE A 33 -8.61 -26.32 -16.03
CA PHE A 33 -9.09 -25.60 -14.84
C PHE A 33 -8.67 -26.37 -13.59
N VAL A 34 -8.06 -25.69 -12.64
CA VAL A 34 -7.52 -26.28 -11.39
C VAL A 34 -8.08 -25.52 -10.21
N LEU A 35 -8.65 -26.24 -9.24
CA LEU A 35 -9.13 -25.68 -7.98
C LEU A 35 -8.55 -26.47 -6.81
N HIS A 36 -7.91 -25.77 -5.88
CA HIS A 36 -7.45 -26.35 -4.62
C HIS A 36 -8.55 -26.21 -3.57
N THR A 37 -9.28 -27.28 -3.29
CA THR A 37 -10.36 -27.28 -2.31
C THR A 37 -10.46 -28.65 -1.64
N PRO A 38 -9.75 -28.88 -0.52
CA PRO A 38 -9.75 -30.16 0.19
C PRO A 38 -11.11 -30.47 0.82
N PHE A 39 -11.31 -31.74 1.19
CA PHE A 39 -12.48 -32.24 1.93
C PHE A 39 -13.83 -32.05 1.21
N LYS A 40 -13.84 -31.99 -0.12
CA LYS A 40 -15.07 -31.88 -0.89
C LYS A 40 -15.52 -33.24 -1.47
N PRO A 41 -16.82 -33.57 -1.43
CA PRO A 41 -17.33 -34.78 -2.05
C PRO A 41 -17.18 -34.79 -3.57
N TYR A 42 -17.41 -33.63 -4.22
CA TYR A 42 -17.15 -33.43 -5.64
C TYR A 42 -17.12 -31.95 -6.01
N VAL A 43 -16.48 -31.66 -7.14
CA VAL A 43 -16.43 -30.35 -7.77
C VAL A 43 -16.76 -30.49 -9.24
N SER A 44 -17.50 -29.53 -9.79
CA SER A 44 -17.79 -29.45 -11.22
C SER A 44 -17.44 -28.07 -11.76
N LEU A 45 -16.87 -28.02 -12.95
CA LEU A 45 -16.65 -26.78 -13.71
C LEU A 45 -17.98 -26.37 -14.37
N VAL A 46 -18.36 -25.11 -14.24
CA VAL A 46 -19.57 -24.53 -14.80
C VAL A 46 -19.26 -23.21 -15.51
N GLY A 47 -20.06 -22.84 -16.49
CA GLY A 47 -19.88 -21.59 -17.20
C GLY A 47 -20.84 -21.45 -18.38
N ASP A 48 -20.72 -20.35 -19.12
CA ASP A 48 -21.56 -20.09 -20.30
C ASP A 48 -21.45 -21.21 -21.37
N PHE A 49 -20.30 -21.90 -21.43
CA PHE A 49 -20.05 -22.98 -22.38
C PHE A 49 -20.81 -24.27 -22.10
N ASN A 50 -21.45 -24.40 -20.95
CA ASN A 50 -22.24 -25.59 -20.60
C ASN A 50 -23.56 -25.23 -19.91
N ASP A 51 -24.09 -24.02 -20.16
CA ASP A 51 -25.31 -23.49 -19.59
C ASP A 51 -25.35 -23.59 -18.04
N TRP A 52 -24.18 -23.50 -17.40
CA TRP A 52 -23.99 -23.63 -15.96
C TRP A 52 -24.48 -24.98 -15.38
N ASP A 53 -24.54 -26.07 -16.21
CA ASP A 53 -24.97 -27.41 -15.74
C ASP A 53 -23.83 -28.07 -14.92
N ALA A 54 -24.03 -28.17 -13.61
CA ALA A 54 -23.12 -28.80 -12.67
C ALA A 54 -22.89 -30.32 -12.92
N ARG A 55 -23.65 -30.94 -13.78
CA ARG A 55 -23.50 -32.37 -14.13
C ARG A 55 -22.63 -32.60 -15.34
N ALA A 56 -22.43 -31.58 -16.16
CA ALA A 56 -21.81 -31.70 -17.47
C ALA A 56 -20.28 -31.88 -17.40
N HIS A 57 -19.60 -31.20 -16.49
CA HIS A 57 -18.14 -31.15 -16.40
C HIS A 57 -17.62 -31.43 -15.00
N ARG A 58 -17.81 -32.66 -14.54
CA ARG A 58 -17.32 -33.12 -13.23
C ARG A 58 -15.78 -33.20 -13.24
N MET A 59 -15.14 -32.57 -12.28
CA MET A 59 -13.69 -32.56 -12.14
C MET A 59 -13.17 -33.86 -11.54
N VAL A 60 -11.91 -34.18 -11.81
CA VAL A 60 -11.18 -35.29 -11.19
C VAL A 60 -10.28 -34.75 -10.07
N THR A 61 -9.89 -35.61 -9.15
CA THR A 61 -9.03 -35.24 -8.02
C THR A 61 -7.91 -36.24 -7.81
N ASP A 62 -6.79 -35.76 -7.25
CA ASP A 62 -5.69 -36.59 -6.78
C ASP A 62 -5.94 -37.20 -5.39
N GLY A 63 -7.00 -36.73 -4.71
CA GLY A 63 -7.32 -37.14 -3.33
C GLY A 63 -6.74 -36.19 -2.27
N ASP A 64 -5.82 -35.28 -2.62
CA ASP A 64 -5.19 -34.33 -1.71
C ASP A 64 -5.87 -32.95 -1.72
N GLY A 65 -7.06 -32.87 -2.36
CA GLY A 65 -7.86 -31.65 -2.44
C GLY A 65 -7.60 -30.79 -3.68
N THR A 66 -6.77 -31.26 -4.59
CA THR A 66 -6.62 -30.65 -5.91
C THR A 66 -7.62 -31.25 -6.89
N TRP A 67 -8.42 -30.40 -7.51
CA TRP A 67 -9.42 -30.77 -8.51
C TRP A 67 -9.06 -30.16 -9.85
N TRP A 68 -9.21 -30.92 -10.95
CA TRP A 68 -8.96 -30.39 -12.29
C TRP A 68 -9.83 -31.04 -13.35
N ILE A 69 -9.99 -30.31 -14.44
CA ILE A 69 -10.56 -30.80 -15.68
C ILE A 69 -9.93 -30.09 -16.87
N THR A 70 -9.68 -30.83 -17.96
CA THR A 70 -9.23 -30.25 -19.22
C THR A 70 -10.34 -30.37 -20.24
N ILE A 71 -10.73 -29.25 -20.84
CA ILE A 71 -11.73 -29.18 -21.90
C ILE A 71 -11.14 -28.52 -23.15
N PRO A 72 -11.71 -28.71 -24.35
CA PRO A 72 -11.39 -27.88 -25.50
C PRO A 72 -11.56 -26.41 -25.15
N HIS A 73 -10.75 -25.53 -25.74
CA HIS A 73 -10.81 -24.09 -25.41
C HIS A 73 -12.21 -23.54 -25.71
N PRO A 74 -12.95 -23.06 -24.71
CA PRO A 74 -14.35 -22.66 -24.86
C PRO A 74 -14.54 -21.28 -25.51
N GLY A 75 -13.45 -20.58 -25.82
CA GLY A 75 -13.49 -19.16 -26.17
C GLY A 75 -13.62 -18.26 -24.95
N PRO A 76 -13.84 -16.94 -25.15
CA PRO A 76 -14.10 -16.01 -24.07
C PRO A 76 -15.37 -16.42 -23.33
N THR A 77 -15.31 -16.56 -21.99
CA THR A 77 -16.43 -17.13 -21.26
C THR A 77 -16.39 -16.75 -19.78
N ARG A 78 -17.54 -16.60 -19.17
CA ARG A 78 -17.69 -16.58 -17.71
C ARG A 78 -17.71 -18.01 -17.21
N TYR A 79 -17.07 -18.24 -16.09
CA TYR A 79 -17.02 -19.57 -15.47
C TYR A 79 -16.90 -19.49 -13.95
N GLY A 80 -17.02 -20.64 -13.33
CA GLY A 80 -16.87 -20.85 -11.90
C GLY A 80 -16.91 -22.32 -11.57
N PHE A 81 -17.08 -22.62 -10.30
CA PHE A 81 -17.14 -23.98 -9.80
C PHE A 81 -18.42 -24.19 -9.00
N TYR A 82 -19.02 -25.35 -9.21
CA TYR A 82 -20.03 -25.92 -8.33
C TYR A 82 -19.30 -26.84 -7.36
N VAL A 83 -19.31 -26.49 -6.08
CA VAL A 83 -18.59 -27.20 -5.02
C VAL A 83 -19.59 -27.83 -4.07
N ALA A 84 -19.60 -29.16 -3.97
CA ALA A 84 -20.42 -29.83 -2.97
C ALA A 84 -19.82 -29.63 -1.58
N ILE A 85 -20.63 -29.15 -0.64
CA ILE A 85 -20.25 -28.97 0.76
C ILE A 85 -20.47 -30.30 1.50
N ASP A 86 -21.64 -30.90 1.30
CA ASP A 86 -22.04 -32.20 1.80
C ASP A 86 -22.98 -32.88 0.79
N ASP A 87 -23.71 -33.94 1.21
CA ASP A 87 -24.63 -34.68 0.35
C ASP A 87 -25.87 -33.87 -0.06
N GLN A 88 -26.16 -32.75 0.62
CA GLN A 88 -27.40 -31.99 0.45
C GLN A 88 -27.16 -30.53 0.08
N SER A 89 -25.98 -29.99 0.40
CA SER A 89 -25.64 -28.59 0.22
C SER A 89 -24.46 -28.39 -0.73
N HIS A 90 -24.45 -27.24 -1.40
CA HIS A 90 -23.44 -26.84 -2.37
C HIS A 90 -23.25 -25.34 -2.41
N ALA A 91 -22.11 -24.90 -2.93
CA ALA A 91 -21.83 -23.50 -3.22
C ALA A 91 -21.48 -23.32 -4.70
N TRP A 92 -21.89 -22.18 -5.25
CA TRP A 92 -21.40 -21.66 -6.52
C TRP A 92 -20.33 -20.65 -6.20
N VAL A 93 -19.12 -20.89 -6.69
CA VAL A 93 -17.96 -20.05 -6.37
C VAL A 93 -17.22 -19.65 -7.64
N GLY A 94 -16.67 -18.44 -7.65
CA GLY A 94 -15.73 -18.01 -8.69
C GLY A 94 -14.41 -18.77 -8.58
N ASP A 95 -13.52 -18.57 -9.55
CA ASP A 95 -12.17 -19.08 -9.46
C ASP A 95 -11.31 -18.15 -8.58
N PRO A 96 -10.81 -18.59 -7.42
CA PRO A 96 -10.00 -17.75 -6.55
C PRO A 96 -8.67 -17.29 -7.19
N TYR A 97 -8.23 -17.95 -8.26
CA TYR A 97 -7.02 -17.62 -9.02
C TYR A 97 -7.31 -16.85 -10.31
N THR A 98 -8.57 -16.45 -10.56
CA THR A 98 -8.88 -15.69 -11.78
C THR A 98 -8.13 -14.36 -11.83
N THR A 99 -7.62 -14.02 -13.00
CA THR A 99 -6.97 -12.73 -13.24
C THR A 99 -7.92 -11.67 -13.80
N GLU A 100 -9.17 -12.05 -14.09
CA GLU A 100 -10.21 -11.13 -14.56
C GLU A 100 -11.57 -11.53 -14.01
N VAL A 101 -12.31 -10.55 -13.51
CA VAL A 101 -13.64 -10.73 -12.90
C VAL A 101 -14.66 -9.90 -13.67
N ARG A 102 -15.88 -10.43 -13.79
CA ARG A 102 -17.05 -9.69 -14.27
C ARG A 102 -18.13 -9.71 -13.19
N TRP A 103 -18.63 -8.56 -12.85
CA TRP A 103 -19.71 -8.43 -11.88
C TRP A 103 -21.07 -8.41 -12.57
N GLU A 104 -22.01 -9.18 -12.06
CA GLU A 104 -23.41 -9.22 -12.47
C GLU A 104 -24.29 -8.92 -11.25
N GLY A 105 -24.61 -7.65 -11.01
CA GLY A 105 -25.13 -7.20 -9.73
C GLY A 105 -24.12 -7.46 -8.63
N ASP A 106 -24.52 -8.19 -7.60
CA ASP A 106 -23.66 -8.54 -6.45
C ASP A 106 -22.89 -9.86 -6.66
N GLU A 107 -23.04 -10.52 -7.81
CA GLU A 107 -22.35 -11.78 -8.09
C GLU A 107 -21.13 -11.58 -8.96
N ALA A 108 -19.97 -12.02 -8.47
CA ALA A 108 -18.72 -12.02 -9.21
C ALA A 108 -18.53 -13.33 -9.99
N ARG A 109 -18.20 -13.22 -11.28
CA ARG A 109 -17.88 -14.35 -12.14
C ARG A 109 -16.44 -14.26 -12.60
N ALA A 110 -15.71 -15.36 -12.48
CA ALA A 110 -14.40 -15.47 -13.12
C ALA A 110 -14.58 -15.39 -14.64
N TYR A 111 -13.67 -14.69 -15.31
CA TYR A 111 -13.73 -14.52 -16.75
C TYR A 111 -12.45 -15.05 -17.41
N LEU A 112 -12.64 -15.95 -18.37
CA LEU A 112 -11.56 -16.38 -19.25
C LEU A 112 -11.57 -15.45 -20.48
N PRO A 113 -10.56 -14.60 -20.66
CA PRO A 113 -10.51 -13.68 -21.80
C PRO A 113 -10.23 -14.44 -23.11
N PRO A 114 -10.46 -13.79 -24.28
CA PRO A 114 -10.05 -14.38 -25.55
C PRO A 114 -8.54 -14.64 -25.55
N PRO A 115 -8.07 -15.67 -26.27
CA PRO A 115 -6.65 -15.87 -26.47
C PRO A 115 -6.04 -14.60 -27.07
N ALA A 116 -5.12 -13.99 -26.34
CA ALA A 116 -4.40 -12.81 -26.76
C ALA A 116 -2.90 -13.11 -26.84
N ALA A 117 -2.19 -12.40 -27.68
CA ALA A 117 -0.73 -12.38 -27.59
C ALA A 117 -0.31 -11.93 -26.18
N ALA A 118 0.80 -12.48 -25.69
CA ALA A 118 1.38 -12.02 -24.42
C ALA A 118 1.57 -10.50 -24.46
N PHE A 119 1.33 -9.83 -23.34
CA PHE A 119 1.55 -8.39 -23.24
C PHE A 119 3.01 -8.07 -23.57
N ALA A 120 3.21 -7.16 -24.53
CA ALA A 120 4.55 -6.76 -24.95
C ALA A 120 5.07 -5.67 -24.03
N TRP A 121 5.78 -6.06 -22.99
CA TRP A 121 6.45 -5.14 -22.08
C TRP A 121 7.57 -4.37 -22.78
N THR A 122 7.72 -3.10 -22.43
CA THR A 122 8.81 -2.25 -22.95
C THR A 122 9.79 -1.81 -21.85
N ASP A 123 9.68 -2.38 -20.68
CA ASP A 123 10.44 -2.10 -19.46
C ASP A 123 11.68 -2.99 -19.25
N GLN A 124 12.22 -3.63 -20.30
CA GLN A 124 13.31 -4.62 -20.18
C GLN A 124 14.58 -4.12 -19.48
N GLY A 125 14.78 -2.82 -19.41
CA GLY A 125 15.91 -2.20 -18.70
C GLY A 125 15.59 -1.71 -17.31
N TRP A 126 14.34 -1.83 -16.90
CA TRP A 126 13.89 -1.33 -15.62
C TRP A 126 14.54 -2.05 -14.43
N ARG A 127 14.86 -1.29 -13.40
CA ARG A 127 15.28 -1.79 -12.09
C ARG A 127 14.60 -0.95 -11.03
N THR A 128 14.05 -1.58 -10.04
CA THR A 128 13.45 -0.92 -8.89
C THR A 128 14.50 -0.07 -8.18
N PRO A 129 14.29 1.24 -7.99
CA PRO A 129 15.26 2.07 -7.27
C PRO A 129 15.40 1.62 -5.82
N PRO A 130 16.60 1.78 -5.20
CA PRO A 130 16.77 1.49 -3.78
C PRO A 130 15.79 2.31 -2.93
N LEU A 131 15.21 1.69 -1.90
CA LEU A 131 14.19 2.32 -1.04
C LEU A 131 14.62 3.69 -0.48
N ARG A 132 15.89 3.85 -0.07
CA ARG A 132 16.44 5.14 0.42
C ARG A 132 16.36 6.28 -0.58
N ASP A 133 16.30 5.96 -1.88
CA ASP A 133 16.29 6.94 -2.98
C ASP A 133 14.86 7.30 -3.42
N LEU A 134 13.86 6.67 -2.80
CA LEU A 134 12.45 6.92 -3.13
C LEU A 134 11.92 8.20 -2.48
N VAL A 135 11.00 8.79 -3.20
CA VAL A 135 9.97 9.71 -2.74
C VAL A 135 8.66 9.09 -3.18
N ILE A 136 7.90 8.60 -2.22
CA ILE A 136 6.67 7.84 -2.47
C ILE A 136 5.49 8.81 -2.57
N TYR A 137 4.62 8.56 -3.56
CA TYR A 137 3.36 9.27 -3.73
C TYR A 137 2.22 8.27 -3.61
N GLU A 138 1.53 8.32 -2.47
CA GLU A 138 0.36 7.48 -2.19
C GLU A 138 -0.88 8.07 -2.88
N LEU A 139 -1.66 7.23 -3.57
CA LEU A 139 -2.90 7.65 -4.22
C LEU A 139 -3.98 6.56 -4.30
N CYS A 140 -5.24 7.00 -4.27
CA CYS A 140 -6.40 6.20 -4.66
C CYS A 140 -6.70 6.42 -6.15
N VAL A 141 -6.69 5.37 -6.96
CA VAL A 141 -6.97 5.46 -8.42
C VAL A 141 -8.31 6.12 -8.69
N ARG A 142 -9.35 5.73 -7.91
CA ARG A 142 -10.71 6.26 -7.99
C ARG A 142 -10.76 7.79 -7.87
N ASP A 143 -10.05 8.33 -6.88
CA ASP A 143 -10.13 9.74 -6.51
C ASP A 143 -9.13 10.60 -7.28
N PHE A 144 -7.94 10.06 -7.58
CA PHE A 144 -6.88 10.78 -8.28
C PHE A 144 -7.21 11.08 -9.74
N GLY A 145 -7.75 10.09 -10.47
CA GLY A 145 -8.24 10.25 -11.83
C GLY A 145 -9.71 10.70 -11.92
N GLY A 146 -10.39 10.75 -10.78
CA GLY A 146 -11.82 10.98 -10.70
C GLY A 146 -12.26 12.44 -10.88
N ALA A 147 -13.55 12.62 -11.18
CA ALA A 147 -14.16 13.95 -11.26
C ALA A 147 -15.69 13.89 -11.11
N TRP A 148 -16.29 14.99 -10.66
CA TRP A 148 -17.74 15.17 -10.76
C TRP A 148 -18.10 15.70 -12.16
N ARG A 149 -18.93 14.95 -12.90
CA ARG A 149 -19.43 15.33 -14.24
C ARG A 149 -20.95 15.49 -14.19
N ARG A 150 -21.44 16.72 -14.19
CA ARG A 150 -22.88 17.03 -14.16
C ARG A 150 -23.62 16.26 -13.05
N ASP A 151 -23.15 16.38 -11.83
CA ASP A 151 -23.69 15.72 -10.62
C ASP A 151 -23.64 14.17 -10.61
N ARG A 152 -22.86 13.58 -11.50
CA ARG A 152 -22.55 12.15 -11.50
C ARG A 152 -21.06 11.92 -11.24
N PRO A 153 -20.70 10.92 -10.42
CA PRO A 153 -19.30 10.56 -10.25
C PRO A 153 -18.76 9.98 -11.56
N HIS A 154 -17.57 10.39 -11.93
CA HIS A 154 -16.68 9.69 -12.84
C HIS A 154 -15.54 9.15 -11.98
N TYR A 155 -15.57 7.88 -11.68
CA TYR A 155 -14.50 7.21 -10.94
C TYR A 155 -13.26 7.12 -11.83
N GLY A 156 -12.09 7.47 -11.24
CA GLY A 156 -10.82 7.38 -11.95
C GLY A 156 -10.47 5.93 -12.31
N THR A 157 -9.84 5.77 -13.44
CA THR A 157 -9.40 4.49 -14.00
C THR A 157 -7.88 4.45 -14.17
N PHE A 158 -7.31 3.29 -14.49
CA PHE A 158 -5.89 3.17 -14.85
C PHE A 158 -5.52 4.07 -16.03
N ARG A 159 -6.44 4.31 -16.96
CA ARG A 159 -6.22 5.21 -18.09
C ARG A 159 -6.20 6.67 -17.65
N ASP A 160 -7.11 7.08 -16.78
CA ASP A 160 -7.12 8.44 -16.23
C ASP A 160 -5.83 8.72 -15.44
N LEU A 161 -5.31 7.71 -14.70
CA LEU A 161 -4.03 7.81 -14.01
C LEU A 161 -2.86 7.93 -15.00
N MET A 162 -2.85 7.14 -16.10
CA MET A 162 -1.81 7.25 -17.13
C MET A 162 -1.73 8.66 -17.74
N GLU A 163 -2.85 9.34 -17.91
CA GLU A 163 -2.90 10.71 -18.44
C GLU A 163 -2.25 11.73 -17.49
N ARG A 164 -2.03 11.37 -16.20
CA ARG A 164 -1.44 12.23 -15.18
C ARG A 164 -0.02 11.83 -14.76
N LEU A 165 0.57 10.83 -15.39
CA LEU A 165 1.94 10.40 -15.02
C LEU A 165 2.98 11.50 -15.23
N ASP A 166 2.84 12.32 -16.26
CA ASP A 166 3.76 13.43 -16.52
C ASP A 166 3.71 14.48 -15.40
N TYR A 167 2.53 14.71 -14.78
CA TYR A 167 2.40 15.53 -13.58
C TYR A 167 3.23 14.98 -12.40
N LEU A 168 3.19 13.67 -12.17
CA LEU A 168 3.99 13.03 -11.10
C LEU A 168 5.50 13.12 -11.37
N VAL A 169 5.89 12.99 -12.63
CA VAL A 169 7.29 13.20 -13.06
C VAL A 169 7.72 14.64 -12.85
N ASP A 170 6.88 15.60 -13.23
CA ASP A 170 7.15 17.04 -13.05
C ASP A 170 7.21 17.42 -11.57
N LEU A 171 6.40 16.80 -10.72
CA LEU A 171 6.48 16.93 -9.27
C LEU A 171 7.83 16.41 -8.75
N GLY A 172 8.40 15.40 -9.40
CA GLY A 172 9.73 14.84 -9.11
C GLY A 172 9.70 13.56 -8.28
N VAL A 173 8.54 13.00 -7.93
CA VAL A 173 8.42 11.70 -7.25
C VAL A 173 8.94 10.57 -8.15
N ASN A 174 9.34 9.46 -7.58
CA ASN A 174 9.86 8.31 -8.31
C ASN A 174 9.27 6.97 -7.87
N ALA A 175 8.26 6.99 -7.04
CA ALA A 175 7.42 5.83 -6.74
C ALA A 175 5.97 6.28 -6.55
N VAL A 176 5.04 5.48 -7.05
CA VAL A 176 3.61 5.58 -6.73
C VAL A 176 3.22 4.39 -5.87
N GLU A 177 2.55 4.66 -4.75
CA GLU A 177 1.91 3.65 -3.91
C GLU A 177 0.41 3.70 -4.17
N LEU A 178 -0.09 2.66 -4.82
CA LEU A 178 -1.50 2.55 -5.17
C LEU A 178 -2.26 1.92 -4.00
N MET A 179 -3.25 2.61 -3.44
CA MET A 179 -4.23 1.99 -2.55
C MET A 179 -4.81 0.73 -3.20
N PRO A 180 -5.37 -0.22 -2.43
CA PRO A 180 -5.68 -1.55 -2.94
C PRO A 180 -6.50 -1.55 -4.23
N ILE A 181 -6.00 -2.26 -5.23
CA ILE A 181 -6.63 -2.37 -6.55
C ILE A 181 -7.19 -3.77 -6.84
N GLN A 182 -7.05 -4.70 -5.90
CA GLN A 182 -7.62 -6.04 -6.04
C GLN A 182 -9.14 -5.96 -6.16
N ALA A 183 -9.74 -6.92 -6.89
CA ALA A 183 -11.17 -6.91 -7.16
C ALA A 183 -12.00 -6.98 -5.88
N PHE A 184 -12.88 -6.00 -5.72
CA PHE A 184 -13.79 -5.81 -4.59
C PHE A 184 -15.25 -5.68 -5.09
N PRO A 185 -16.27 -5.89 -4.22
CA PRO A 185 -17.66 -5.74 -4.61
C PRO A 185 -18.06 -4.26 -4.75
N GLY A 186 -18.96 -3.99 -5.69
CA GLY A 186 -19.50 -2.66 -5.95
C GLY A 186 -18.65 -1.81 -6.88
N GLU A 187 -19.07 -0.57 -7.07
CA GLU A 187 -18.45 0.36 -8.02
C GLU A 187 -17.47 1.35 -7.38
N SER A 188 -17.46 1.44 -6.05
CA SER A 188 -16.67 2.44 -5.32
C SER A 188 -16.20 1.91 -3.98
N SER A 189 -14.89 1.82 -3.79
CA SER A 189 -14.26 1.41 -2.54
C SER A 189 -12.85 2.01 -2.44
N TRP A 190 -12.28 1.99 -1.24
CA TRP A 190 -10.84 2.15 -1.04
C TRP A 190 -10.05 0.87 -1.38
N GLY A 191 -10.76 -0.28 -1.54
CA GLY A 191 -10.18 -1.57 -1.90
C GLY A 191 -9.80 -2.48 -0.73
N TYR A 192 -10.01 -2.05 0.54
CA TYR A 192 -9.75 -2.89 1.72
C TYR A 192 -10.86 -3.91 2.00
N ASN A 193 -11.61 -4.27 0.97
CA ASN A 193 -12.62 -5.33 0.99
C ASN A 193 -12.41 -6.30 -0.20
N PRO A 194 -11.20 -6.89 -0.34
CA PRO A 194 -10.86 -7.70 -1.50
C PRO A 194 -11.63 -9.01 -1.54
N VAL A 195 -12.01 -9.43 -2.75
CA VAL A 195 -12.67 -10.72 -3.03
C VAL A 195 -11.79 -11.60 -3.92
N PHE A 196 -11.10 -11.03 -4.91
CA PHE A 196 -10.20 -11.78 -5.80
C PHE A 196 -8.82 -11.12 -5.83
N TYR A 197 -7.84 -11.84 -5.35
CA TYR A 197 -6.49 -11.31 -5.11
C TYR A 197 -5.60 -11.27 -6.35
N PHE A 198 -5.91 -12.04 -7.41
CA PHE A 198 -5.13 -12.07 -8.65
C PHE A 198 -5.65 -11.10 -9.72
N ALA A 199 -6.85 -10.57 -9.54
CA ALA A 199 -7.51 -9.69 -10.48
C ALA A 199 -7.52 -8.25 -10.01
N PRO A 200 -7.21 -7.27 -10.86
CA PRO A 200 -7.51 -5.88 -10.58
C PRO A 200 -9.04 -5.65 -10.60
N ALA A 201 -9.51 -4.67 -9.84
CA ALA A 201 -10.92 -4.29 -9.80
C ALA A 201 -11.40 -3.81 -11.18
N GLU A 202 -12.49 -4.39 -11.69
CA GLU A 202 -13.05 -4.10 -13.02
C GLU A 202 -13.35 -2.60 -13.21
N VAL A 203 -13.74 -1.91 -12.14
CA VAL A 203 -14.05 -0.46 -12.16
C VAL A 203 -12.83 0.40 -12.52
N TYR A 204 -11.62 -0.07 -12.29
CA TYR A 204 -10.39 0.64 -12.65
C TYR A 204 -9.91 0.32 -14.07
N GLY A 205 -10.38 -0.77 -14.67
CA GLY A 205 -10.03 -1.22 -16.01
C GLY A 205 -9.64 -2.69 -16.09
N SER A 206 -9.23 -3.12 -17.28
CA SER A 206 -8.81 -4.50 -17.50
C SER A 206 -7.42 -4.80 -16.93
N PRO A 207 -7.06 -6.09 -16.75
CA PRO A 207 -5.69 -6.50 -16.45
C PRO A 207 -4.66 -5.94 -17.43
N THR A 208 -5.02 -5.83 -18.71
CA THR A 208 -4.17 -5.22 -19.74
C THR A 208 -4.00 -3.72 -19.54
N ASP A 209 -5.03 -2.99 -19.09
CA ASP A 209 -4.91 -1.56 -18.81
C ASP A 209 -3.98 -1.33 -17.61
N PHE A 210 -4.03 -2.21 -16.58
CA PHE A 210 -3.09 -2.13 -15.46
C PHE A 210 -1.65 -2.42 -15.90
N LYS A 211 -1.42 -3.43 -16.74
CA LYS A 211 -0.08 -3.69 -17.33
C LYS A 211 0.45 -2.49 -18.12
N ARG A 212 -0.41 -1.82 -18.89
CA ARG A 212 -0.04 -0.57 -19.59
C ARG A 212 0.33 0.55 -18.62
N LEU A 213 -0.39 0.69 -17.51
CA LEU A 213 -0.06 1.66 -16.48
C LEU A 213 1.33 1.40 -15.89
N VAL A 214 1.62 0.16 -15.49
CA VAL A 214 2.92 -0.21 -14.92
C VAL A 214 4.05 0.05 -15.93
N ASP A 215 3.90 -0.41 -17.17
CA ASP A 215 4.87 -0.18 -18.26
C ASP A 215 5.12 1.32 -18.50
N ALA A 216 4.05 2.13 -18.50
CA ALA A 216 4.13 3.58 -18.66
C ALA A 216 4.81 4.28 -17.45
N CYS A 217 4.62 3.77 -16.24
CA CYS A 217 5.33 4.22 -15.03
C CYS A 217 6.84 3.95 -15.16
N HIS A 218 7.22 2.72 -15.50
CA HIS A 218 8.61 2.32 -15.66
C HIS A 218 9.34 3.13 -16.73
N GLN A 219 8.71 3.39 -17.88
CA GLN A 219 9.25 4.26 -18.91
C GLN A 219 9.56 5.69 -18.43
N ARG A 220 8.85 6.14 -17.38
CA ARG A 220 9.02 7.47 -16.79
C ARG A 220 9.89 7.48 -15.53
N GLY A 221 10.44 6.33 -15.14
CA GLY A 221 11.27 6.22 -13.93
C GLY A 221 10.46 6.21 -12.63
N LEU A 222 9.20 5.79 -12.68
CA LEU A 222 8.31 5.64 -11.53
C LEU A 222 8.18 4.16 -11.14
N ALA A 223 8.54 3.82 -9.92
CA ALA A 223 8.24 2.50 -9.34
C ALA A 223 6.76 2.41 -8.97
N VAL A 224 6.18 1.22 -9.02
CA VAL A 224 4.79 0.94 -8.66
C VAL A 224 4.75 0.01 -7.46
N ILE A 225 4.28 0.52 -6.32
CA ILE A 225 4.06 -0.22 -5.08
C ILE A 225 2.56 -0.44 -4.93
N LEU A 226 2.14 -1.66 -4.59
CA LEU A 226 0.74 -1.95 -4.28
C LEU A 226 0.52 -2.01 -2.78
N ASP A 227 -0.44 -1.26 -2.30
CA ASP A 227 -1.03 -1.51 -1.00
C ASP A 227 -1.95 -2.74 -1.07
N VAL A 228 -1.80 -3.67 -0.13
CA VAL A 228 -2.47 -4.96 -0.17
C VAL A 228 -3.03 -5.37 1.19
N ALA A 229 -4.35 -5.59 1.25
CA ALA A 229 -5.05 -6.09 2.42
C ALA A 229 -5.07 -7.63 2.40
N PHE A 230 -3.99 -8.26 2.92
CA PHE A 230 -3.86 -9.72 2.95
C PHE A 230 -4.25 -10.33 4.31
N ASN A 231 -4.61 -9.51 5.28
CA ASN A 231 -5.05 -9.95 6.60
C ASN A 231 -6.46 -10.56 6.58
N HIS A 232 -7.36 -10.03 5.75
CA HIS A 232 -8.76 -10.48 5.64
C HIS A 232 -9.26 -10.50 4.21
N ALA A 233 -10.36 -11.22 3.95
CA ALA A 233 -11.13 -11.18 2.71
C ALA A 233 -12.56 -10.71 2.98
N TRP A 234 -13.24 -10.25 1.93
CA TRP A 234 -14.67 -10.01 2.02
C TRP A 234 -15.46 -11.32 1.91
N GLY A 235 -16.68 -11.39 2.48
CA GLY A 235 -17.46 -12.62 2.61
C GLY A 235 -17.85 -13.30 1.29
N GLU A 236 -17.72 -12.61 0.16
CA GLU A 236 -17.91 -13.15 -1.19
C GLU A 236 -16.73 -13.94 -1.72
N HIS A 237 -15.59 -13.99 -0.99
CA HIS A 237 -14.41 -14.73 -1.45
C HIS A 237 -14.72 -16.20 -1.72
N PRO A 238 -14.29 -16.77 -2.87
CA PRO A 238 -14.63 -18.13 -3.29
C PRO A 238 -14.32 -19.21 -2.25
N TYR A 239 -13.17 -19.14 -1.58
CA TYR A 239 -12.81 -20.11 -0.55
C TYR A 239 -13.63 -19.97 0.73
N TYR A 240 -14.09 -18.76 1.07
CA TYR A 240 -14.99 -18.61 2.20
C TYR A 240 -16.37 -19.20 1.89
N ARG A 241 -16.89 -18.93 0.69
CA ARG A 241 -18.19 -19.52 0.24
C ARG A 241 -18.12 -21.03 0.06
N ALA A 242 -16.97 -21.60 -0.33
CA ALA A 242 -16.80 -23.04 -0.45
C ALA A 242 -16.85 -23.76 0.91
N TYR A 243 -16.57 -23.06 2.01
CA TYR A 243 -16.58 -23.58 3.37
C TYR A 243 -17.42 -22.67 4.27
N PRO A 244 -18.74 -22.60 4.06
CA PRO A 244 -19.59 -21.72 4.85
C PRO A 244 -19.54 -22.10 6.32
N PRO A 245 -19.75 -21.13 7.22
CA PRO A 245 -19.82 -21.37 8.65
C PRO A 245 -20.80 -22.50 8.98
N MET A 246 -20.36 -23.50 9.73
CA MET A 246 -21.22 -24.57 10.22
C MET A 246 -21.46 -24.40 11.72
N PHE A 247 -22.72 -24.50 12.11
CA PHE A 247 -23.13 -24.44 13.51
C PHE A 247 -23.57 -25.86 13.92
N GLY A 248 -23.13 -26.30 15.09
CA GLY A 248 -23.58 -27.55 15.69
C GLY A 248 -25.06 -27.51 16.10
N GLU A 249 -25.60 -28.66 16.54
CA GLU A 249 -27.03 -28.82 16.91
C GLU A 249 -27.49 -27.84 18.00
N HIS A 250 -26.57 -27.30 18.79
CA HIS A 250 -26.84 -26.34 19.86
C HIS A 250 -26.41 -24.91 19.54
N GLY A 251 -26.08 -24.62 18.27
CA GLY A 251 -25.64 -23.29 17.83
C GLY A 251 -24.16 -22.97 18.11
N GLU A 252 -23.39 -23.98 18.57
CA GLU A 252 -21.95 -23.84 18.70
C GLU A 252 -21.27 -23.80 17.32
N TRP A 253 -20.28 -22.94 17.19
CA TRP A 253 -19.46 -22.83 16.00
C TRP A 253 -18.57 -24.08 15.85
N GLN A 254 -18.61 -24.72 14.68
CA GLN A 254 -17.73 -25.86 14.38
C GLN A 254 -16.43 -25.36 13.73
N ALA A 255 -15.40 -25.29 14.53
CA ALA A 255 -14.15 -24.60 14.24
C ALA A 255 -13.26 -25.21 13.14
N ASP A 256 -13.28 -26.53 12.92
CA ASP A 256 -12.23 -27.20 12.14
C ASP A 256 -12.61 -27.40 10.65
N TRP A 257 -13.56 -26.61 10.15
CA TRP A 257 -14.13 -26.84 8.84
C TRP A 257 -13.44 -26.11 7.68
N ASN A 258 -13.00 -24.85 7.92
CA ASN A 258 -12.41 -24.04 6.86
C ASN A 258 -10.87 -24.11 6.90
N PRO A 259 -10.20 -24.65 5.86
CA PRO A 259 -8.74 -24.77 5.86
C PRO A 259 -8.00 -23.48 5.53
N TYR A 260 -8.71 -22.38 5.20
CA TYR A 260 -8.14 -21.11 4.74
C TYR A 260 -8.32 -19.98 5.73
N PHE A 261 -9.39 -19.98 6.53
CA PHE A 261 -9.80 -18.87 7.39
C PHE A 261 -9.84 -19.28 8.85
N HIS A 262 -9.61 -18.31 9.72
CA HIS A 262 -9.76 -18.52 11.16
C HIS A 262 -11.20 -18.93 11.52
N HIS A 263 -11.32 -19.81 12.49
CA HIS A 263 -12.57 -20.50 12.84
C HIS A 263 -13.48 -19.71 13.78
N THR A 264 -12.93 -18.72 14.45
CA THR A 264 -13.71 -17.79 15.28
C THR A 264 -13.76 -16.44 14.59
N PRO A 265 -14.90 -15.72 14.64
CA PRO A 265 -14.86 -14.29 14.37
C PRO A 265 -13.84 -13.74 15.36
N SER A 266 -12.63 -13.49 14.89
CA SER A 266 -11.62 -12.98 15.79
C SER A 266 -12.01 -11.57 16.16
N ASP A 267 -11.81 -11.20 17.43
CA ASP A 267 -11.88 -9.82 17.89
C ASP A 267 -10.86 -8.92 17.14
N VAL A 268 -10.08 -9.51 16.26
CA VAL A 268 -9.05 -8.91 15.43
C VAL A 268 -9.63 -8.24 14.19
N ASN A 269 -10.76 -8.72 13.66
CA ASN A 269 -11.38 -8.11 12.50
C ASN A 269 -12.35 -6.96 12.89
N MET A 270 -11.80 -5.89 13.39
CA MET A 270 -12.57 -4.69 13.74
C MET A 270 -13.17 -3.95 12.53
N TRP A 271 -12.70 -4.28 11.31
CA TRP A 271 -13.02 -3.56 10.08
C TRP A 271 -14.03 -4.26 9.18
N GLY A 272 -14.47 -5.48 9.54
CA GLY A 272 -15.32 -6.33 8.73
C GLY A 272 -14.55 -7.34 7.88
N GLY A 273 -15.26 -8.25 7.22
CA GLY A 273 -14.64 -9.32 6.44
C GLY A 273 -14.39 -10.60 7.25
N VAL A 274 -13.53 -11.47 6.75
CA VAL A 274 -13.17 -12.77 7.33
C VAL A 274 -11.65 -12.92 7.31
N ASP A 275 -11.06 -13.30 8.45
CA ASP A 275 -9.61 -13.33 8.63
C ASP A 275 -9.00 -14.58 8.02
N TRP A 276 -7.95 -14.39 7.23
CA TRP A 276 -7.15 -15.49 6.72
C TRP A 276 -6.33 -16.17 7.81
N ASP A 277 -6.30 -17.49 7.80
CA ASP A 277 -5.36 -18.26 8.62
C ASP A 277 -4.05 -18.48 7.85
N HIS A 278 -3.12 -17.54 7.98
CA HIS A 278 -1.82 -17.59 7.35
C HIS A 278 -0.88 -18.65 7.94
N PHE A 279 -1.28 -19.33 9.00
CA PHE A 279 -0.49 -20.43 9.60
C PHE A 279 -0.77 -21.79 8.94
N THR A 280 -1.80 -21.88 8.08
CA THR A 280 -2.02 -23.08 7.28
C THR A 280 -1.15 -23.08 6.02
N PRO A 281 -0.59 -24.24 5.63
CA PRO A 281 0.23 -24.34 4.42
C PRO A 281 -0.53 -23.97 3.14
N ILE A 282 -1.84 -24.22 3.10
CA ILE A 282 -2.67 -23.97 1.93
C ILE A 282 -2.88 -22.46 1.73
N THR A 283 -3.13 -21.71 2.79
CA THR A 283 -3.26 -20.24 2.75
C THR A 283 -1.91 -19.60 2.44
N THR A 284 -0.84 -20.05 3.09
CA THR A 284 0.53 -19.58 2.82
C THR A 284 0.87 -19.74 1.33
N ARG A 285 0.61 -20.91 0.73
CA ARG A 285 0.84 -21.16 -0.70
C ARG A 285 0.00 -20.23 -1.58
N TYR A 286 -1.28 -20.07 -1.27
CA TYR A 286 -2.16 -19.18 -2.01
C TYR A 286 -1.61 -17.77 -2.09
N PHE A 287 -1.22 -17.17 -0.96
CA PHE A 287 -0.68 -15.81 -0.94
C PHE A 287 0.73 -15.70 -1.51
N GLN A 288 1.56 -16.73 -1.42
CA GLN A 288 2.82 -16.77 -2.15
C GLN A 288 2.61 -16.73 -3.66
N ASP A 289 1.58 -17.40 -4.18
CA ASP A 289 1.20 -17.32 -5.59
C ASP A 289 0.64 -15.93 -5.95
N VAL A 290 -0.13 -15.30 -5.05
CA VAL A 290 -0.62 -13.92 -5.24
C VAL A 290 0.55 -12.94 -5.41
N VAL A 291 1.50 -12.93 -4.46
CA VAL A 291 2.64 -11.99 -4.54
C VAL A 291 3.50 -12.23 -5.77
N ARG A 292 3.74 -13.49 -6.15
CA ARG A 292 4.47 -13.84 -7.37
C ARG A 292 3.75 -13.33 -8.62
N SER A 293 2.43 -13.48 -8.70
CA SER A 293 1.65 -13.03 -9.85
C SER A 293 1.75 -11.50 -10.03
N TRP A 294 1.59 -10.72 -8.97
CA TRP A 294 1.73 -9.26 -9.08
C TRP A 294 3.15 -8.84 -9.49
N LEU A 295 4.18 -9.49 -8.98
CA LEU A 295 5.57 -9.17 -9.33
C LEU A 295 5.99 -9.63 -10.73
N LEU A 296 5.54 -10.83 -11.16
CA LEU A 296 6.03 -11.47 -12.40
C LEU A 296 5.09 -11.29 -13.58
N ASP A 297 3.76 -11.27 -13.36
CA ASP A 297 2.77 -11.15 -14.42
C ASP A 297 2.37 -9.69 -14.67
N TYR A 298 2.44 -8.82 -13.62
CA TYR A 298 2.08 -7.40 -13.69
C TYR A 298 3.28 -6.47 -13.52
N HIS A 299 4.48 -6.97 -13.23
CA HIS A 299 5.75 -6.25 -13.09
C HIS A 299 5.75 -5.16 -12.00
N VAL A 300 4.88 -5.21 -10.98
CA VAL A 300 4.94 -4.23 -9.89
C VAL A 300 6.29 -4.28 -9.15
N ASP A 301 6.65 -3.20 -8.48
CA ASP A 301 7.95 -3.07 -7.82
C ASP A 301 7.93 -3.49 -6.35
N GLY A 302 6.77 -3.71 -5.77
CA GLY A 302 6.68 -4.16 -4.39
C GLY A 302 5.31 -3.95 -3.77
N PHE A 303 5.29 -4.06 -2.45
CA PHE A 303 4.07 -4.04 -1.65
C PHE A 303 4.20 -3.18 -0.40
N ARG A 304 3.12 -2.50 -0.04
CA ARG A 304 2.82 -2.09 1.32
C ARG A 304 1.80 -3.10 1.87
N PHE A 305 2.16 -3.84 2.89
CA PHE A 305 1.26 -4.81 3.55
C PHE A 305 0.45 -4.09 4.62
N ASP A 306 -0.86 -4.04 4.38
CA ASP A 306 -1.84 -3.50 5.31
C ASP A 306 -1.88 -4.32 6.59
N TRP A 307 -1.88 -3.65 7.71
CA TRP A 307 -2.01 -4.22 9.06
C TRP A 307 -1.35 -5.59 9.25
N VAL A 308 -0.04 -5.63 9.17
CA VAL A 308 0.77 -6.87 9.23
C VAL A 308 0.45 -7.71 10.46
N CYS A 309 0.02 -7.09 11.57
CA CYS A 309 -0.39 -7.82 12.76
C CYS A 309 -1.53 -8.81 12.49
N GLY A 310 -2.44 -8.49 11.56
CA GLY A 310 -3.50 -9.40 11.15
C GLY A 310 -3.04 -10.57 10.27
N VAL A 311 -1.92 -10.38 9.53
CA VAL A 311 -1.32 -11.46 8.74
C VAL A 311 -0.57 -12.46 9.64
N ASP A 312 0.02 -11.99 10.73
CA ASP A 312 0.80 -12.82 11.68
C ASP A 312 -0.02 -13.26 12.92
N TYR A 313 -1.34 -13.08 12.91
CA TYR A 313 -2.20 -13.44 14.02
C TYR A 313 -2.40 -14.96 14.10
N ASP A 314 -2.09 -15.54 15.25
CA ASP A 314 -2.41 -16.93 15.58
C ASP A 314 -3.54 -16.93 16.61
N SER A 315 -4.75 -17.37 16.22
CA SER A 315 -5.90 -17.45 17.10
C SER A 315 -5.73 -18.47 18.25
N ALA A 316 -4.87 -19.47 18.07
CA ALA A 316 -4.56 -20.47 19.10
C ALA A 316 -3.57 -19.93 20.15
N ASP A 317 -2.72 -18.98 19.76
CA ASP A 317 -1.76 -18.33 20.64
C ASP A 317 -1.47 -16.89 20.16
N PRO A 318 -2.28 -15.91 20.59
CA PRO A 318 -2.08 -14.50 20.23
C PRO A 318 -0.70 -13.96 20.64
N MET A 319 0.02 -14.69 21.53
CA MET A 319 1.39 -14.39 21.92
C MET A 319 2.42 -14.90 20.86
N ARG A 320 1.96 -15.70 19.92
CA ARG A 320 2.76 -16.23 18.80
C ARG A 320 2.81 -15.32 17.58
N VAL A 321 2.31 -14.10 17.61
CA VAL A 321 2.65 -13.11 16.58
C VAL A 321 4.16 -13.03 16.47
N GLY A 322 4.77 -13.91 15.70
CA GLY A 322 6.13 -14.24 15.92
C GLY A 322 6.99 -14.52 14.75
N PHE A 323 6.81 -13.79 13.62
CA PHE A 323 7.84 -13.81 12.58
C PHE A 323 8.34 -15.22 12.29
N ASN A 324 7.40 -16.17 12.16
CA ASN A 324 7.73 -17.53 11.79
C ASN A 324 8.20 -17.53 10.34
N PRO A 325 9.43 -17.97 10.01
CA PRO A 325 9.96 -17.92 8.64
C PRO A 325 9.14 -18.71 7.61
N TYR A 326 8.23 -19.57 8.07
CA TYR A 326 7.45 -20.46 7.21
C TYR A 326 6.00 -20.00 6.99
N HIS A 327 5.54 -19.00 7.72
CA HIS A 327 4.14 -18.54 7.72
C HIS A 327 4.04 -17.03 7.76
N GLY A 328 2.82 -16.52 7.60
CA GLY A 328 2.52 -15.10 7.73
C GLY A 328 3.36 -14.21 6.83
N ILE A 329 3.63 -13.01 7.32
CA ILE A 329 4.36 -11.99 6.55
C ILE A 329 5.78 -12.43 6.15
N SER A 330 6.45 -13.23 6.98
CA SER A 330 7.80 -13.75 6.68
C SER A 330 7.80 -14.62 5.42
N ALA A 331 6.82 -15.51 5.29
CA ALA A 331 6.70 -16.39 4.12
C ALA A 331 6.32 -15.61 2.85
N LEU A 332 5.49 -14.58 2.98
CA LEU A 332 5.09 -13.73 1.86
C LEU A 332 6.26 -12.85 1.39
N ALA A 333 6.95 -12.20 2.32
CA ALA A 333 8.12 -11.37 2.02
C ALA A 333 9.25 -12.19 1.39
N TRP A 334 9.50 -13.40 1.90
CA TRP A 334 10.45 -14.33 1.31
C TRP A 334 10.06 -14.70 -0.14
N ALA A 335 8.81 -15.07 -0.38
CA ALA A 335 8.33 -15.42 -1.72
C ALA A 335 8.45 -14.24 -2.70
N ALA A 336 8.14 -13.03 -2.25
CA ALA A 336 8.32 -11.81 -3.03
C ALA A 336 9.79 -11.59 -3.40
N ARG A 337 10.70 -11.70 -2.42
CA ARG A 337 12.15 -11.54 -2.63
C ARG A 337 12.75 -12.59 -3.56
N GLN A 338 12.25 -13.84 -3.50
CA GLN A 338 12.65 -14.88 -4.46
C GLN A 338 12.14 -14.60 -5.88
N ALA A 339 10.96 -14.00 -6.03
CA ALA A 339 10.39 -13.65 -7.34
C ALA A 339 11.08 -12.43 -7.97
N LYS A 340 11.31 -11.38 -7.18
CA LYS A 340 11.95 -10.12 -7.62
C LYS A 340 12.90 -9.63 -6.52
N PRO A 341 14.21 -9.91 -6.64
CA PRO A 341 15.20 -9.60 -5.58
C PRO A 341 15.29 -8.13 -5.19
N ASP A 342 14.98 -7.21 -6.09
CA ASP A 342 14.98 -5.76 -5.88
C ASP A 342 13.58 -5.19 -5.54
N CYS A 343 12.59 -6.03 -5.21
CA CYS A 343 11.28 -5.54 -4.83
C CYS A 343 11.32 -4.76 -3.50
N ILE A 344 10.37 -3.84 -3.34
CA ILE A 344 10.19 -3.02 -2.14
C ILE A 344 9.11 -3.67 -1.27
N LEU A 345 9.43 -3.92 0.00
CA LEU A 345 8.51 -4.55 0.94
C LEU A 345 8.37 -3.67 2.18
N CYS A 346 7.23 -3.01 2.32
CA CYS A 346 6.91 -2.13 3.43
C CYS A 346 5.75 -2.73 4.24
N GLY A 347 5.81 -2.65 5.56
CA GLY A 347 4.74 -3.11 6.44
C GLY A 347 4.05 -1.97 7.17
N GLU A 348 2.75 -2.09 7.36
CA GLU A 348 2.05 -1.32 8.37
C GLU A 348 1.96 -2.14 9.65
N PHE A 349 2.57 -1.66 10.73
CA PHE A 349 2.64 -2.40 11.99
C PHE A 349 2.07 -1.57 13.15
N TRP A 350 0.82 -1.86 13.51
CA TRP A 350 0.12 -1.29 14.65
C TRP A 350 -0.30 -2.42 15.61
N PRO A 351 0.51 -2.72 16.63
CA PRO A 351 0.16 -3.78 17.57
C PRO A 351 -1.08 -3.39 18.37
N LEU A 352 -2.03 -4.32 18.48
CA LEU A 352 -3.16 -4.14 19.39
C LEU A 352 -2.67 -4.13 20.84
N PRO A 353 -3.36 -3.43 21.77
CA PRO A 353 -3.00 -3.42 23.18
C PRO A 353 -2.94 -4.80 23.83
N SER A 354 -3.68 -5.78 23.27
CA SER A 354 -3.70 -7.18 23.72
C SER A 354 -2.55 -8.02 23.15
N THR A 355 -1.86 -7.52 22.09
CA THR A 355 -0.71 -8.21 21.52
C THR A 355 0.58 -7.86 22.27
N ASN A 356 1.51 -8.80 22.31
CA ASN A 356 2.73 -8.69 23.12
C ASN A 356 3.51 -7.39 22.81
N ALA A 357 3.60 -6.50 23.79
CA ALA A 357 4.35 -5.24 23.71
C ALA A 357 5.86 -5.39 23.41
N ALA A 358 6.38 -6.62 23.44
CA ALA A 358 7.79 -6.91 23.12
C ALA A 358 8.10 -6.85 21.61
N LYS A 359 7.07 -6.82 20.74
CA LYS A 359 7.27 -6.77 19.28
C LYS A 359 7.06 -5.36 18.76
N THR A 360 8.02 -4.90 18.00
CA THR A 360 8.04 -3.57 17.39
C THR A 360 8.17 -3.70 15.88
N ALA A 361 7.80 -2.66 15.15
CA ALA A 361 8.01 -2.58 13.71
C ALA A 361 9.50 -2.81 13.33
N ALA A 362 10.43 -2.30 14.14
CA ALA A 362 11.86 -2.54 13.92
C ALA A 362 12.25 -4.01 14.12
N SER A 363 11.64 -4.71 15.09
CA SER A 363 11.88 -6.15 15.28
C SER A 363 11.30 -6.98 14.13
N LEU A 364 10.19 -6.55 13.54
CA LEU A 364 9.61 -7.14 12.34
C LEU A 364 10.57 -7.02 11.15
N VAL A 365 11.04 -5.80 10.85
CA VAL A 365 12.02 -5.56 9.77
C VAL A 365 13.32 -6.35 9.99
N ALA A 366 13.78 -6.47 11.24
CA ALA A 366 15.00 -7.21 11.56
C ALA A 366 14.85 -8.74 11.41
N ALA A 367 13.64 -9.28 11.52
CA ALA A 367 13.35 -10.71 11.52
C ALA A 367 12.80 -11.24 10.18
N THR A 368 12.45 -10.36 9.24
CA THR A 368 11.83 -10.72 7.97
C THR A 368 12.59 -10.14 6.78
N GLU A 369 12.11 -10.39 5.57
CA GLU A 369 12.60 -9.76 4.33
C GLU A 369 11.94 -8.38 4.06
N LEU A 370 11.19 -7.83 5.02
CA LEU A 370 10.66 -6.47 4.88
C LEU A 370 11.80 -5.44 4.90
N ASP A 371 11.71 -4.45 4.03
CA ASP A 371 12.69 -3.37 3.93
C ASP A 371 12.40 -2.25 4.95
N ALA A 372 11.12 -1.97 5.20
CA ALA A 372 10.69 -0.86 6.06
C ALA A 372 9.30 -1.06 6.67
N CYS A 373 8.97 -0.17 7.60
CA CYS A 373 7.59 0.03 8.07
C CYS A 373 7.20 1.51 8.01
N TRP A 374 5.90 1.78 7.92
CA TRP A 374 5.33 3.10 8.12
C TRP A 374 5.66 3.63 9.52
N ASN A 375 6.06 4.90 9.62
CA ASN A 375 6.49 5.53 10.87
C ASN A 375 5.36 6.33 11.52
N GLY A 376 4.50 5.67 12.26
CA GLY A 376 3.43 6.33 12.97
C GLY A 376 3.89 7.32 14.04
N ARG A 377 5.07 7.12 14.64
CA ARG A 377 5.61 8.12 15.59
C ARG A 377 5.83 9.47 14.91
N PHE A 378 6.43 9.46 13.71
CA PHE A 378 6.61 10.69 12.95
C PHE A 378 5.27 11.36 12.67
N HIS A 379 4.32 10.60 12.11
CA HIS A 379 2.99 11.08 11.78
C HIS A 379 2.27 11.70 13.00
N HIS A 380 2.08 10.92 14.07
CA HIS A 380 1.34 11.39 15.25
C HIS A 380 1.99 12.58 15.94
N THR A 381 3.33 12.62 15.99
CA THR A 381 4.01 13.79 16.57
C THR A 381 3.81 15.03 15.70
N MET A 382 3.91 14.90 14.36
CA MET A 382 3.66 16.02 13.44
C MET A 382 2.22 16.49 13.54
N GLU A 383 1.25 15.58 13.57
CA GLU A 383 -0.17 15.91 13.77
C GLU A 383 -0.37 16.76 15.03
N GLN A 384 0.15 16.31 16.17
CA GLN A 384 -0.03 17.01 17.45
C GLN A 384 0.66 18.38 17.45
N VAL A 385 1.87 18.45 16.92
CA VAL A 385 2.64 19.71 16.87
C VAL A 385 2.01 20.73 15.93
N LEU A 386 1.59 20.32 14.74
CA LEU A 386 0.96 21.19 13.76
C LEU A 386 -0.42 21.66 14.22
N ASN A 387 -1.16 20.83 14.96
CA ASN A 387 -2.47 21.16 15.52
C ASN A 387 -2.40 21.86 16.88
N GLN A 388 -1.19 22.13 17.40
CA GLN A 388 -1.01 22.78 18.70
C GLN A 388 -1.76 22.09 19.84
N ARG A 389 -1.84 20.77 19.79
CA ARG A 389 -2.35 19.95 20.91
C ARG A 389 -1.27 19.88 21.99
N TRP A 390 -1.29 20.85 22.88
CA TRP A 390 -0.22 21.19 23.80
C TRP A 390 -0.08 20.22 24.96
N GLU A 391 0.79 19.25 24.81
CA GLU A 391 1.56 18.66 25.89
C GLU A 391 3.01 18.58 25.42
N TRP A 392 3.60 19.73 25.11
CA TRP A 392 4.96 19.86 24.57
C TRP A 392 6.02 19.09 25.36
N GLU A 393 5.86 19.02 26.69
CA GLU A 393 6.73 18.26 27.57
C GLU A 393 6.67 16.75 27.32
N LYS A 394 5.58 16.28 26.73
CA LYS A 394 5.39 14.86 26.38
C LYS A 394 5.76 14.54 24.93
N GLN A 395 6.00 15.57 24.10
CA GLN A 395 6.33 15.37 22.71
C GLN A 395 7.83 15.19 22.53
N ASP A 396 8.21 13.97 22.20
CA ASP A 396 9.60 13.68 21.83
C ASP A 396 9.81 13.97 20.34
N ILE A 397 9.82 15.27 19.99
CA ILE A 397 10.00 15.75 18.62
C ILE A 397 11.36 15.30 18.02
N PHE A 398 12.38 15.22 18.85
CA PHE A 398 13.72 14.79 18.41
C PHE A 398 13.70 13.32 18.00
N ARG A 399 13.03 12.50 18.80
CA ARG A 399 12.86 11.07 18.50
C ARG A 399 11.93 10.86 17.29
N ALA A 400 10.89 11.66 17.14
CA ALA A 400 10.02 11.60 15.97
C ALA A 400 10.76 11.91 14.68
N ILE A 401 11.62 12.97 14.68
CA ILE A 401 12.37 13.38 13.50
C ILE A 401 13.57 12.46 13.24
N GLY A 402 14.33 12.06 14.26
CA GLY A 402 15.64 11.42 14.07
C GLY A 402 15.87 10.12 14.84
N GLY A 403 14.91 9.70 15.67
CA GLY A 403 15.07 8.60 16.64
C GLY A 403 14.85 7.20 16.09
N TYR A 404 14.94 6.98 14.78
CA TYR A 404 14.75 5.64 14.20
C TYR A 404 15.65 4.57 14.87
N ARG A 405 16.88 4.93 15.28
CA ARG A 405 17.80 4.02 16.01
C ARG A 405 17.31 3.72 17.42
N ASP A 406 16.71 4.72 18.10
CA ASP A 406 16.13 4.56 19.44
C ASP A 406 14.87 3.67 19.39
N ASP A 407 14.23 3.59 18.22
CA ASP A 407 13.12 2.67 17.94
C ASP A 407 13.60 1.27 17.52
N GLY A 408 14.92 1.07 17.36
CA GLY A 408 15.54 -0.22 17.08
C GLY A 408 15.87 -0.49 15.60
N TYR A 409 15.64 0.47 14.71
CA TYR A 409 16.02 0.33 13.31
C TYR A 409 17.52 0.54 13.08
N ARG A 410 18.10 -0.12 12.10
CA ARG A 410 19.52 0.00 11.76
C ARG A 410 19.82 1.14 10.81
N LEU A 411 18.93 1.37 9.84
CA LEU A 411 19.06 2.36 8.77
C LEU A 411 17.85 3.29 8.78
N ALA A 412 18.05 4.53 8.40
CA ALA A 412 16.96 5.48 8.24
C ALA A 412 15.94 5.04 7.16
N SER A 413 16.42 4.38 6.09
CA SER A 413 15.54 3.86 5.04
C SER A 413 14.57 2.77 5.49
N GLN A 414 14.71 2.25 6.72
CA GLN A 414 13.78 1.26 7.28
C GLN A 414 12.50 1.89 7.85
N VAL A 415 12.37 3.22 7.79
CA VAL A 415 11.15 3.93 8.15
C VAL A 415 10.62 4.75 6.98
N VAL A 416 9.33 4.64 6.71
CA VAL A 416 8.59 5.49 5.77
C VAL A 416 7.88 6.56 6.58
N ASN A 417 8.35 7.82 6.44
CA ASN A 417 7.76 8.96 7.14
C ASN A 417 6.66 9.59 6.29
N PHE A 418 5.59 10.03 6.95
CA PHE A 418 4.48 10.74 6.32
C PHE A 418 3.83 11.71 7.30
N THR A 419 3.17 12.73 6.79
CA THR A 419 2.35 13.68 7.57
C THR A 419 0.86 13.51 7.28
N ALA A 420 0.52 12.82 6.22
CA ALA A 420 -0.83 12.38 5.86
C ALA A 420 -0.76 11.08 5.05
N SER A 421 -1.81 10.28 5.12
CA SER A 421 -2.08 9.10 4.30
C SER A 421 -3.58 9.02 4.02
N HIS A 422 -4.04 7.96 3.35
CA HIS A 422 -5.48 7.73 3.18
C HIS A 422 -6.21 7.52 4.52
N ASP A 423 -5.53 6.96 5.54
CA ASP A 423 -6.10 6.70 6.86
C ASP A 423 -6.14 7.91 7.77
N GLU A 424 -5.40 8.96 7.42
CA GLU A 424 -5.22 10.11 8.28
C GLU A 424 -5.82 11.38 7.68
N VAL A 425 -6.29 12.28 8.56
CA VAL A 425 -6.82 13.57 8.11
C VAL A 425 -5.67 14.44 7.60
N ARG A 426 -5.84 15.04 6.43
CA ARG A 426 -4.86 16.00 5.90
C ARG A 426 -4.63 17.15 6.88
N PRO A 427 -3.39 17.59 7.13
CA PRO A 427 -3.11 18.69 8.06
C PRO A 427 -3.89 19.97 7.72
N GLU A 428 -4.05 20.29 6.42
CA GLU A 428 -4.82 21.45 5.97
C GLU A 428 -6.28 21.37 6.37
N HIS A 429 -6.89 20.17 6.22
CA HIS A 429 -8.29 19.95 6.61
C HIS A 429 -8.44 20.06 8.13
N GLU A 430 -7.61 19.38 8.86
CA GLU A 430 -7.69 19.32 10.32
C GLU A 430 -7.52 20.72 10.94
N ILE A 431 -6.51 21.49 10.50
CA ILE A 431 -6.28 22.84 10.98
C ILE A 431 -7.46 23.76 10.60
N LYS A 432 -7.96 23.66 9.38
CA LYS A 432 -9.00 24.54 8.86
C LYS A 432 -10.36 24.30 9.51
N TYR A 433 -10.72 23.06 9.78
CA TYR A 433 -12.08 22.71 10.21
C TYR A 433 -12.19 22.31 11.68
N TYR A 434 -11.14 21.81 12.31
CA TYR A 434 -11.20 21.28 13.68
C TYR A 434 -10.36 22.04 14.70
N SER A 435 -9.14 22.40 14.36
CA SER A 435 -8.17 22.86 15.35
C SER A 435 -8.02 24.38 15.45
N TRP A 436 -8.46 25.14 14.41
CA TRP A 436 -8.20 26.58 14.30
C TRP A 436 -8.76 27.41 15.47
N GLN A 437 -9.85 26.96 16.09
CA GLN A 437 -10.52 27.71 17.17
C GLN A 437 -9.64 27.88 18.41
N ASN A 438 -8.75 26.91 18.66
CA ASN A 438 -7.84 26.89 19.80
C ASN A 438 -6.43 27.37 19.47
N MET A 439 -6.20 27.81 18.22
CA MET A 439 -4.88 28.24 17.77
C MET A 439 -4.73 29.75 17.83
N GLN A 440 -3.59 30.21 18.36
CA GLN A 440 -3.17 31.59 18.19
C GLN A 440 -2.72 31.82 16.75
N ARG A 441 -3.07 32.97 16.22
CA ARG A 441 -2.73 33.35 14.85
C ARG A 441 -2.04 34.72 14.82
N PRO A 442 -1.04 34.91 13.98
CA PRO A 442 -0.51 36.24 13.72
C PRO A 442 -1.61 37.21 13.27
N ALA A 443 -1.52 38.46 13.68
CA ALA A 443 -2.50 39.48 13.33
C ALA A 443 -2.66 39.57 11.81
N GLY A 444 -3.90 39.51 11.32
CA GLY A 444 -4.24 39.57 9.89
C GLY A 444 -4.15 38.25 9.13
N MET A 445 -3.67 37.16 9.73
CA MET A 445 -3.59 35.86 9.07
C MET A 445 -4.93 35.12 9.10
N GLY A 446 -5.44 34.71 7.93
CA GLY A 446 -6.65 33.89 7.80
C GLY A 446 -6.38 32.43 8.13
N VAL A 447 -7.47 31.67 8.48
CA VAL A 447 -7.37 30.23 8.77
C VAL A 447 -6.80 29.42 7.59
N PRO A 448 -7.22 29.64 6.34
CA PRO A 448 -6.65 28.92 5.19
C PRO A 448 -5.15 29.18 4.99
N GLU A 449 -4.70 30.41 5.26
CA GLU A 449 -3.28 30.75 5.17
C GLU A 449 -2.47 30.07 6.26
N LEU A 450 -3.01 30.04 7.50
CA LEU A 450 -2.38 29.32 8.61
C LEU A 450 -2.27 27.82 8.32
N ALA A 451 -3.35 27.21 7.81
CA ALA A 451 -3.36 25.79 7.48
C ALA A 451 -2.28 25.46 6.43
N LEU A 452 -2.23 26.23 5.35
CA LEU A 452 -1.23 26.03 4.30
C LEU A 452 0.21 26.28 4.78
N ARG A 453 0.41 27.28 5.67
CA ARG A 453 1.73 27.56 6.26
C ARG A 453 2.22 26.41 7.14
N LYS A 454 1.35 25.85 7.96
CA LYS A 454 1.69 24.72 8.82
C LYS A 454 1.90 23.42 8.04
N ALA A 455 1.10 23.18 7.01
CA ALA A 455 1.31 22.05 6.11
C ALA A 455 2.67 22.11 5.41
N LYS A 456 3.08 23.29 4.93
CA LYS A 456 4.45 23.52 4.40
C LYS A 456 5.52 23.18 5.42
N LEU A 457 5.33 23.58 6.68
CA LEU A 457 6.25 23.30 7.76
C LEU A 457 6.41 21.79 7.99
N GLY A 458 5.30 21.05 8.00
CA GLY A 458 5.29 19.59 8.08
C GLY A 458 6.07 18.94 6.94
N LEU A 459 5.87 19.41 5.70
CA LEU A 459 6.57 18.89 4.52
C LEU A 459 8.07 19.21 4.55
N VAL A 460 8.48 20.43 4.94
CA VAL A 460 9.91 20.72 5.10
C VAL A 460 10.54 19.81 6.15
N THR A 461 9.84 19.57 7.28
CA THR A 461 10.31 18.65 8.32
C THR A 461 10.41 17.22 7.77
N LEU A 462 9.41 16.76 7.02
CA LEU A 462 9.39 15.44 6.39
C LEU A 462 10.60 15.21 5.47
N PHE A 463 10.86 16.14 4.56
CA PHE A 463 11.95 16.00 3.59
C PHE A 463 13.34 16.21 4.18
N ALA A 464 13.45 16.95 5.29
CA ALA A 464 14.70 17.16 6.00
C ALA A 464 15.01 16.07 7.07
N ALA A 465 14.02 15.29 7.48
CA ALA A 465 14.17 14.15 8.40
C ALA A 465 14.89 12.97 7.73
N PRO A 466 15.59 12.11 8.50
CA PRO A 466 16.01 10.78 8.02
C PRO A 466 14.77 9.88 7.84
N GLY A 467 14.82 9.00 6.85
CA GLY A 467 13.69 8.14 6.48
C GLY A 467 13.32 8.30 5.01
N VAL A 468 12.39 7.49 4.54
CA VAL A 468 11.82 7.58 3.19
C VAL A 468 10.58 8.48 3.27
N PRO A 469 10.51 9.60 2.55
CA PRO A 469 9.33 10.45 2.60
C PRO A 469 8.22 9.88 1.71
N MET A 470 7.00 9.87 2.25
CA MET A 470 5.76 9.62 1.53
C MET A 470 4.85 10.83 1.64
N ILE A 471 4.22 11.22 0.54
CA ILE A 471 3.18 12.25 0.47
C ILE A 471 1.90 11.65 -0.08
N TYR A 472 0.76 12.07 0.48
CA TYR A 472 -0.56 11.64 0.03
C TYR A 472 -1.11 12.59 -1.04
N ALA A 473 -1.76 12.04 -2.05
CA ALA A 473 -2.26 12.76 -3.23
C ALA A 473 -2.97 14.06 -2.90
N GLY A 474 -2.50 15.16 -3.51
CA GLY A 474 -3.00 16.53 -3.29
C GLY A 474 -2.28 17.28 -2.17
N GLN A 475 -1.51 16.61 -1.33
CA GLN A 475 -0.77 17.26 -0.25
C GLN A 475 0.29 18.24 -0.80
N GLU A 476 0.84 17.95 -1.96
CA GLU A 476 1.85 18.77 -2.64
C GLU A 476 1.35 20.15 -3.07
N PHE A 477 0.05 20.36 -3.15
CA PHE A 477 -0.52 21.68 -3.41
C PHE A 477 -1.55 22.12 -2.35
N GLY A 478 -1.62 21.44 -1.20
CA GLY A 478 -2.46 21.81 -0.07
C GLY A 478 -3.94 21.50 -0.31
N GLU A 479 -4.24 20.28 -0.78
CA GLU A 479 -5.60 19.75 -0.80
C GLU A 479 -6.14 19.66 0.63
N ASP A 480 -7.37 20.13 0.85
CA ASP A 480 -8.03 20.12 2.15
C ASP A 480 -9.30 19.25 2.18
N ALA A 481 -9.39 18.27 1.27
CA ALA A 481 -10.48 17.32 1.26
C ALA A 481 -10.54 16.52 2.59
N PRO A 482 -11.75 16.21 3.09
CA PRO A 482 -11.91 15.40 4.29
C PRO A 482 -11.40 13.97 4.06
N ARG A 483 -11.03 13.29 5.15
CA ARG A 483 -10.90 11.84 5.13
C ARG A 483 -12.29 11.23 5.02
N THR A 484 -12.54 10.50 3.95
CA THR A 484 -13.84 9.83 3.72
C THR A 484 -13.66 8.62 2.82
N ILE A 485 -14.43 7.56 3.09
CA ILE A 485 -14.53 6.39 2.21
C ILE A 485 -15.40 6.68 0.97
N ASP A 486 -16.20 7.74 1.01
CA ASP A 486 -16.99 8.18 -0.13
C ASP A 486 -16.10 8.72 -1.25
N PHE A 487 -16.65 8.81 -2.45
CA PHE A 487 -15.95 9.36 -3.60
C PHE A 487 -15.60 10.84 -3.35
N CYS A 488 -14.31 11.12 -3.31
CA CYS A 488 -13.77 12.45 -3.04
C CYS A 488 -12.62 12.77 -4.01
N PRO A 489 -12.92 13.14 -5.25
CA PRO A 489 -11.90 13.41 -6.25
C PRO A 489 -11.02 14.58 -5.86
N ILE A 490 -9.74 14.51 -6.26
CA ILE A 490 -8.76 15.58 -6.08
C ILE A 490 -9.25 16.88 -6.76
N ASN A 491 -9.20 17.98 -6.02
CA ASN A 491 -9.59 19.30 -6.55
C ASN A 491 -8.39 19.97 -7.25
N TRP A 492 -8.18 19.61 -8.51
CA TRP A 492 -7.09 20.13 -9.34
C TRP A 492 -7.13 21.63 -9.59
N ASP A 493 -8.31 22.28 -9.51
CA ASP A 493 -8.46 23.74 -9.69
C ASP A 493 -7.71 24.56 -8.63
N ARG A 494 -7.27 23.92 -7.56
CA ARG A 494 -6.43 24.59 -6.55
C ARG A 494 -5.08 24.99 -7.09
N LEU A 495 -4.50 24.24 -8.01
CA LEU A 495 -3.23 24.58 -8.65
C LEU A 495 -3.25 25.93 -9.39
N ASP A 496 -4.43 26.40 -9.81
CA ASP A 496 -4.59 27.71 -10.45
C ASP A 496 -4.48 28.89 -9.45
N ARG A 497 -4.52 28.59 -8.14
CA ARG A 497 -4.43 29.62 -7.10
C ARG A 497 -2.97 29.84 -6.74
N ILE A 498 -2.51 31.09 -6.76
CA ILE A 498 -1.11 31.48 -6.52
C ILE A 498 -0.51 30.85 -5.25
N SER A 499 -1.28 30.81 -4.13
CA SER A 499 -0.78 30.26 -2.86
C SER A 499 -0.54 28.74 -2.93
N HIS A 500 -1.41 28.01 -3.62
CA HIS A 500 -1.34 26.57 -3.81
C HIS A 500 -0.26 26.22 -4.86
N HIS A 501 -0.15 27.00 -5.93
CA HIS A 501 0.92 26.84 -6.91
C HIS A 501 2.32 27.04 -6.28
N ARG A 502 2.51 28.06 -5.46
CA ARG A 502 3.75 28.26 -4.71
C ARG A 502 4.03 27.14 -3.70
N HIS A 503 2.99 26.51 -3.16
CA HIS A 503 3.15 25.33 -2.33
C HIS A 503 3.69 24.16 -3.16
N PHE A 504 3.10 23.92 -4.33
CA PHE A 504 3.55 22.90 -5.28
C PHE A 504 5.02 23.11 -5.68
N GLU A 505 5.39 24.34 -6.08
CA GLU A 505 6.79 24.69 -6.39
C GLU A 505 7.76 24.41 -5.23
N LEU A 506 7.33 24.68 -3.98
CA LEU A 506 8.13 24.33 -2.81
C LEU A 506 8.34 22.81 -2.69
N VAL A 507 7.28 22.03 -2.87
CA VAL A 507 7.37 20.56 -2.79
C VAL A 507 8.27 20.01 -3.89
N GLN A 508 8.18 20.53 -5.11
CA GLN A 508 9.12 20.19 -6.20
C GLN A 508 10.58 20.45 -5.78
N ARG A 509 10.87 21.61 -5.16
CA ARG A 509 12.23 21.94 -4.69
C ARG A 509 12.68 21.01 -3.56
N LEU A 510 11.80 20.66 -2.61
CA LEU A 510 12.11 19.72 -1.53
C LEU A 510 12.47 18.33 -2.08
N ILE A 511 11.67 17.83 -3.03
CA ILE A 511 11.91 16.55 -3.70
C ILE A 511 13.25 16.61 -4.47
N ALA A 512 13.47 17.67 -5.25
CA ALA A 512 14.69 17.85 -6.01
C ALA A 512 15.93 17.95 -5.10
N ALA A 513 15.83 18.66 -3.97
CA ALA A 513 16.90 18.75 -2.98
C ALA A 513 17.22 17.37 -2.40
N ARG A 514 16.21 16.60 -1.97
CA ARG A 514 16.40 15.25 -1.46
C ARG A 514 17.05 14.33 -2.50
N ARG A 515 16.58 14.36 -3.74
CA ARG A 515 17.13 13.49 -4.81
C ARG A 515 18.58 13.85 -5.15
N ARG A 516 19.00 15.09 -5.01
CA ARG A 516 20.37 15.54 -5.26
C ARG A 516 21.29 15.31 -4.07
N SER A 517 20.83 15.59 -2.84
CA SER A 517 21.66 15.58 -1.64
C SER A 517 21.77 14.17 -1.02
N PRO A 518 22.97 13.57 -1.03
CA PRO A 518 23.23 12.34 -0.27
C PRO A 518 22.98 12.50 1.23
N ALA A 519 23.24 13.68 1.81
CA ALA A 519 22.99 13.94 3.22
C ALA A 519 21.51 13.78 3.58
N LEU A 520 20.60 14.28 2.75
CA LEU A 520 19.16 14.13 2.99
C LEU A 520 18.65 12.68 2.86
N ARG A 521 19.36 11.84 2.09
CA ARG A 521 19.05 10.41 1.92
C ARG A 521 19.80 9.49 2.88
N GLY A 522 20.79 10.03 3.58
CA GLY A 522 21.66 9.29 4.49
C GLY A 522 21.04 9.02 5.86
N ASP A 523 21.84 8.43 6.72
CA ASP A 523 21.44 7.99 8.07
C ASP A 523 21.82 8.99 9.18
N HIS A 524 22.79 9.89 8.90
CA HIS A 524 23.34 10.75 9.95
C HIS A 524 22.46 11.96 10.21
N ILE A 525 22.15 12.16 11.49
CA ILE A 525 21.50 13.36 12.00
C ILE A 525 22.15 13.77 13.30
N LEU A 526 22.33 15.08 13.48
CA LEU A 526 22.83 15.68 14.72
C LEU A 526 21.95 16.86 15.07
N PHE A 527 21.27 16.78 16.21
CA PHE A 527 20.49 17.89 16.74
C PHE A 527 21.39 18.91 17.45
N ALA A 528 21.09 20.19 17.28
CA ALA A 528 21.67 21.22 18.10
C ALA A 528 20.96 21.25 19.46
N GLU A 529 21.74 21.50 20.52
CA GLU A 529 21.17 21.68 21.86
C GLU A 529 20.17 22.83 21.87
N ASN A 530 18.98 22.59 22.36
CA ASN A 530 17.94 23.59 22.62
C ASN A 530 16.91 23.06 23.60
N ASP A 531 16.11 23.97 24.16
CA ASP A 531 14.97 23.67 25.00
C ASP A 531 13.70 23.82 24.16
N PHE A 532 13.27 22.71 23.54
CA PHE A 532 12.09 22.71 22.67
C PHE A 532 10.80 23.09 23.42
N ALA A 533 10.66 22.68 24.66
CA ALA A 533 9.47 23.02 25.45
C ALA A 533 9.31 24.53 25.65
N ARG A 534 10.44 25.27 25.71
CA ARG A 534 10.44 26.72 25.87
C ARG A 534 10.43 27.46 24.54
N ASP A 535 11.24 27.00 23.58
CA ASP A 535 11.54 27.77 22.36
C ASP A 535 10.69 27.36 21.16
N HIS A 536 10.14 26.15 21.17
CA HIS A 536 9.37 25.52 20.08
C HIS A 536 10.14 25.47 18.76
N VAL A 537 11.46 25.43 18.83
CA VAL A 537 12.35 25.36 17.68
C VAL A 537 13.13 24.06 17.71
N VAL A 538 13.29 23.43 16.55
CA VAL A 538 14.18 22.29 16.37
C VAL A 538 15.22 22.64 15.31
N ARG A 539 16.49 22.29 15.57
CA ARG A 539 17.59 22.50 14.65
C ARG A 539 18.40 21.22 14.52
N TRP A 540 18.75 20.86 13.29
CA TRP A 540 19.58 19.68 13.06
C TRP A 540 20.43 19.81 11.82
N ARG A 541 21.49 19.00 11.78
CA ARG A 541 22.38 18.80 10.66
C ARG A 541 22.28 17.38 10.15
N ARG A 542 22.23 17.24 8.83
CA ARG A 542 22.37 15.98 8.10
C ARG A 542 23.73 15.99 7.40
N THR A 543 24.40 14.84 7.39
CA THR A 543 25.69 14.68 6.70
C THR A 543 25.75 13.32 6.05
N ASP A 544 26.52 13.21 4.99
CA ASP A 544 26.92 11.95 4.40
C ASP A 544 28.44 11.74 4.49
N PRO A 545 28.94 10.50 4.30
CA PRO A 545 30.37 10.23 4.32
C PRO A 545 31.18 10.95 3.22
N GLY A 546 30.54 11.37 2.13
CA GLY A 546 31.14 12.14 1.03
C GLY A 546 31.31 13.63 1.33
N GLY A 547 30.78 14.11 2.47
CA GLY A 547 30.92 15.49 2.91
C GLY A 547 29.75 16.40 2.55
N ASP A 548 28.73 15.88 1.83
CA ASP A 548 27.50 16.65 1.60
C ASP A 548 26.80 16.95 2.92
N THR A 549 26.23 18.13 3.03
CA THR A 549 25.61 18.60 4.28
C THR A 549 24.30 19.32 4.00
N ALA A 550 23.31 19.07 4.85
CA ALA A 550 22.10 19.85 4.94
C ALA A 550 21.87 20.31 6.38
N LEU A 551 21.39 21.55 6.54
CA LEU A 551 21.07 22.17 7.82
C LEU A 551 19.61 22.58 7.83
N ALA A 552 18.89 22.23 8.88
CA ALA A 552 17.49 22.59 9.03
C ALA A 552 17.24 23.29 10.37
N ALA A 553 16.34 24.25 10.34
CA ALA A 553 15.73 24.82 11.53
C ALA A 553 14.24 25.05 11.29
N VAL A 554 13.42 24.68 12.26
CA VAL A 554 11.96 24.73 12.18
C VAL A 554 11.42 25.41 13.42
N ASN A 555 10.66 26.50 13.24
CA ASN A 555 9.94 27.19 14.28
C ASN A 555 8.47 26.70 14.31
N PHE A 556 8.15 25.83 15.23
CA PHE A 556 6.80 25.35 15.48
C PHE A 556 5.99 26.29 16.39
N GLY A 557 6.60 27.37 16.85
CA GLY A 557 6.01 28.33 17.77
C GLY A 557 5.30 29.49 17.07
N GLU A 558 4.65 30.29 17.89
CA GLU A 558 3.80 31.44 17.51
C GLU A 558 4.54 32.77 17.53
N THR A 559 5.82 32.75 17.90
CA THR A 559 6.65 33.94 18.03
C THR A 559 7.83 33.89 17.09
N VAL A 560 8.29 35.07 16.66
CA VAL A 560 9.52 35.21 15.87
C VAL A 560 10.71 34.68 16.68
N ARG A 561 11.57 33.90 16.01
CA ARG A 561 12.79 33.34 16.60
C ARG A 561 14.04 33.68 15.81
N GLN A 562 15.07 34.07 16.52
CA GLN A 562 16.44 34.12 15.95
C GLN A 562 17.08 32.76 16.18
N VAL A 563 17.47 32.10 15.10
CA VAL A 563 18.10 30.78 15.13
C VAL A 563 19.51 30.87 14.59
N VAL A 564 20.45 30.20 15.25
CA VAL A 564 21.82 30.09 14.77
C VAL A 564 22.05 28.70 14.22
N LEU A 565 22.54 28.62 12.98
CA LEU A 565 23.03 27.40 12.34
C LEU A 565 24.55 27.47 12.20
N GLU A 566 25.23 26.40 12.61
CA GLU A 566 26.68 26.27 12.46
C GLU A 566 27.02 25.81 11.05
N ILE A 567 27.56 26.69 10.22
CA ILE A 567 27.99 26.40 8.86
C ILE A 567 29.31 25.63 8.94
N PRO A 568 29.37 24.36 8.50
CA PRO A 568 30.55 23.53 8.71
C PRO A 568 31.76 23.95 7.85
N ASN A 569 31.50 24.51 6.68
CA ASN A 569 32.51 24.98 5.73
C ASN A 569 31.96 26.19 4.98
N ALA A 570 32.85 27.19 4.71
CA ALA A 570 32.50 28.31 3.85
C ALA A 570 32.16 27.83 2.44
N GLY A 571 31.10 28.37 1.84
CA GLY A 571 30.68 27.98 0.49
C GLY A 571 29.30 28.51 0.13
N ASP A 572 28.81 28.03 -1.01
CA ASP A 572 27.48 28.36 -1.50
C ASP A 572 26.44 27.37 -0.96
N TRP A 573 25.36 27.92 -0.44
CA TRP A 573 24.28 27.19 0.16
C TRP A 573 22.97 27.58 -0.49
N HIS A 574 22.21 26.56 -0.92
CA HIS A 574 20.86 26.75 -1.43
C HIS A 574 19.84 26.67 -0.28
N GLU A 575 19.18 27.77 0.02
CA GLU A 575 18.03 27.82 0.92
C GLU A 575 16.77 27.40 0.14
N ILE A 576 16.31 26.18 0.41
CA ILE A 576 15.30 25.49 -0.38
C ILE A 576 13.90 26.13 -0.24
N VAL A 577 13.57 26.68 0.94
CA VAL A 577 12.24 27.22 1.20
C VAL A 577 12.01 28.52 0.44
N SER A 578 13.01 29.42 0.46
CA SER A 578 12.96 30.71 -0.25
C SER A 578 13.51 30.65 -1.68
N ASP A 579 14.10 29.52 -2.08
CA ASP A 579 14.74 29.31 -3.38
C ASP A 579 15.89 30.30 -3.65
N HIS A 580 16.80 30.46 -2.68
CA HIS A 580 17.87 31.42 -2.77
C HIS A 580 19.22 30.76 -2.52
N VAL A 581 20.18 30.99 -3.40
CA VAL A 581 21.58 30.58 -3.20
C VAL A 581 22.38 31.76 -2.61
N GLN A 582 23.07 31.49 -1.51
CA GLN A 582 23.89 32.49 -0.82
C GLN A 582 25.23 31.92 -0.40
N HIS A 583 26.26 32.77 -0.43
CA HIS A 583 27.58 32.43 0.10
C HIS A 583 27.59 32.62 1.61
N LEU A 584 27.88 31.56 2.37
CA LEU A 584 27.98 31.59 3.84
C LEU A 584 29.43 31.32 4.26
N ALA A 585 29.92 32.09 5.23
CA ALA A 585 31.20 31.83 5.86
C ALA A 585 31.08 30.64 6.83
N GLU A 586 32.18 29.95 7.09
CA GLU A 586 32.24 28.93 8.15
C GLU A 586 31.96 29.57 9.52
N GLY A 587 31.20 28.85 10.37
CA GLY A 587 30.84 29.30 11.71
C GLY A 587 29.35 29.67 11.84
N PRO A 588 28.98 30.46 12.85
CA PRO A 588 27.59 30.74 13.16
C PRO A 588 26.94 31.69 12.14
N ALA A 589 25.82 31.26 11.56
CA ALA A 589 24.95 32.08 10.72
C ALA A 589 23.56 32.22 11.38
N THR A 590 23.08 33.46 11.47
CA THR A 590 21.80 33.76 12.15
C THR A 590 20.69 33.94 11.12
N PHE A 591 19.56 33.24 11.36
CA PHE A 591 18.33 33.33 10.58
C PHE A 591 17.17 33.79 11.44
N THR A 592 16.31 34.62 10.88
CA THR A 592 15.05 35.00 11.52
C THR A 592 13.95 34.10 11.00
N LEU A 593 13.27 33.37 11.88
CA LEU A 593 12.13 32.54 11.54
C LEU A 593 10.85 33.16 12.13
N GLU A 594 9.95 33.55 11.25
CA GLU A 594 8.60 33.93 11.61
C GLU A 594 7.83 32.75 12.23
N PRO A 595 6.69 32.95 12.89
CA PRO A 595 5.82 31.86 13.34
C PRO A 595 5.53 30.87 12.22
N TRP A 596 5.70 29.56 12.50
CA TRP A 596 5.45 28.48 11.55
C TRP A 596 6.30 28.58 10.28
N GLN A 597 7.55 28.98 10.43
CA GLN A 597 8.52 29.07 9.34
C GLN A 597 9.71 28.15 9.59
N SER A 598 10.36 27.79 8.52
CA SER A 598 11.55 26.93 8.52
C SER A 598 12.61 27.48 7.55
N VAL A 599 13.83 27.02 7.74
CA VAL A 599 14.95 27.14 6.81
C VAL A 599 15.53 25.75 6.56
N LEU A 600 15.83 25.46 5.31
CA LEU A 600 16.54 24.25 4.90
C LEU A 600 17.65 24.64 3.93
N LEU A 601 18.89 24.57 4.42
CA LEU A 601 20.10 24.82 3.64
C LEU A 601 20.69 23.50 3.16
N VAL A 602 21.04 23.44 1.89
CA VAL A 602 21.75 22.31 1.29
C VAL A 602 23.01 22.85 0.62
N SER A 603 24.17 22.24 0.86
CA SER A 603 25.43 22.60 0.19
C SER A 603 25.30 22.45 -1.34
N VAL A 604 25.88 23.39 -2.10
CA VAL A 604 25.82 23.41 -3.58
C VAL A 604 27.03 22.69 -4.17
#